data_7442a49c6f8cba89253c1c54109ca97c
#
_entry.id   7442a49c6f8cba89253c1c54109ca97c
#
_cell.length_a   1.000
_cell.length_b   1.000
_cell.length_c   1.000
_cell.angle_alpha   90.00
_cell.angle_beta   90.00
_cell.angle_gamma   90.00
#
_symmetry.space_group_name_H-M   'P 1'
#
loop_
_entity.id
_entity.type
_entity.pdbx_description
1 polymer ?
#
loop_
_entity_poly.entity_id
_entity_poly.type
_entity_poly.pdbx_seq_one_letter_code
_entity_poly.pdbx_strand_id
1 'polypeptide(L)'
;VLSKAANRTSSTLDDHLIDFLTAPVVQTTVILALVAATKAFGFGEKVDWVLVRILFSLLLLLWGRAWFKATTLLIQSLSNDVGRFAMFQPRTRPLFEMGIKLFLVTILIWFFMALWNIDGTAWLASAGVIGIAVGFAARDTLANLISGVSIIADAPYKLGDYIVLDTGERGVVTELGMRSTRLLTRDDVEISIPNAVMGNAKITNESGGPAVEHRIRIPVGVAYGTRPAKVVEILEDVARQNDMVLDFPAPRVRMRAFGPSSLDFQLLGWIRMPEQRGLATHNLLMEIEDRFREEGIEIPFQQHDVHIKYENPPDEP
;
A
#
# COMPACT_ATOMS: atom_id res chain seq x y z
N VAL A 1 -16.62 33.26 -30.52
CA VAL A 1 -16.46 31.92 -31.10
C VAL A 1 -16.27 30.91 -29.95
N LEU A 2 -15.44 31.19 -28.94
CA LEU A 2 -15.21 30.31 -27.79
C LEU A 2 -16.47 30.08 -26.94
N SER A 3 -17.30 31.10 -26.71
CA SER A 3 -18.56 30.95 -25.95
C SER A 3 -19.62 30.08 -26.63
N LYS A 4 -19.58 29.96 -27.97
CA LYS A 4 -20.48 29.06 -28.72
C LYS A 4 -20.05 27.59 -28.68
N ALA A 5 -18.78 27.30 -28.37
CA ALA A 5 -18.28 25.93 -28.21
C ALA A 5 -18.61 25.37 -26.82
N ALA A 6 -18.60 26.22 -25.77
CA ALA A 6 -18.89 25.83 -24.39
C ALA A 6 -20.36 25.42 -24.17
N ASN A 7 -21.29 25.98 -24.87
CA ASN A 7 -22.73 25.62 -24.78
C ASN A 7 -23.06 24.19 -25.27
N ARG A 8 -22.05 23.39 -25.68
CA ARG A 8 -22.21 21.98 -26.09
C ARG A 8 -21.78 20.96 -25.04
N THR A 9 -21.15 21.42 -23.99
CA THR A 9 -20.70 20.55 -22.87
C THR A 9 -21.40 20.93 -21.59
N SER A 10 -21.96 19.97 -20.88
CA SER A 10 -22.70 20.13 -19.61
C SER A 10 -21.80 20.28 -18.38
N SER A 11 -20.56 20.71 -18.58
CA SER A 11 -19.56 20.82 -17.51
C SER A 11 -19.37 22.27 -17.06
N THR A 12 -19.65 22.55 -15.80
CA THR A 12 -19.38 23.83 -15.14
C THR A 12 -17.90 24.25 -15.17
N LEU A 13 -16.97 23.30 -15.45
CA LEU A 13 -15.55 23.56 -15.60
C LEU A 13 -15.21 24.34 -16.86
N ASP A 14 -15.92 24.11 -17.96
CA ASP A 14 -15.69 24.79 -19.25
C ASP A 14 -16.03 26.27 -19.16
N ASP A 15 -17.11 26.64 -18.47
CA ASP A 15 -17.52 28.04 -18.28
C ASP A 15 -16.49 28.80 -17.43
N HIS A 16 -15.98 28.15 -16.35
CA HIS A 16 -14.94 28.73 -15.51
C HIS A 16 -13.60 28.88 -16.23
N LEU A 17 -13.24 27.95 -17.14
CA LEU A 17 -12.01 28.02 -17.94
C LEU A 17 -12.10 29.15 -18.98
N ILE A 18 -13.25 29.36 -19.59
CA ILE A 18 -13.44 30.43 -20.58
C ILE A 18 -13.40 31.80 -19.90
N ASP A 19 -14.10 31.99 -18.80
CA ASP A 19 -14.06 33.23 -18.02
C ASP A 19 -12.63 33.53 -17.52
N PHE A 20 -11.89 32.49 -17.14
CA PHE A 20 -10.53 32.60 -16.71
C PHE A 20 -9.57 33.05 -17.82
N LEU A 21 -9.71 32.49 -19.04
CA LEU A 21 -8.82 32.79 -20.17
C LEU A 21 -9.18 34.09 -20.91
N THR A 22 -10.43 34.53 -20.86
CA THR A 22 -10.91 35.67 -21.62
C THR A 22 -10.18 36.96 -21.23
N ALA A 23 -10.03 37.24 -19.95
CA ALA A 23 -9.35 38.44 -19.46
C ALA A 23 -7.85 38.47 -19.82
N PRO A 24 -7.03 37.44 -19.56
CA PRO A 24 -5.62 37.41 -19.98
C PRO A 24 -5.41 37.50 -21.47
N VAL A 25 -6.28 36.87 -22.29
CA VAL A 25 -6.18 36.91 -23.76
C VAL A 25 -6.43 38.30 -24.27
N VAL A 26 -7.48 39.00 -23.82
CA VAL A 26 -7.78 40.38 -24.19
C VAL A 26 -6.61 41.30 -23.77
N GLN A 27 -6.10 41.17 -22.55
CA GLN A 27 -4.95 41.92 -22.05
C GLN A 27 -3.68 41.65 -22.87
N THR A 28 -3.46 40.41 -23.29
CA THR A 28 -2.34 40.05 -24.18
C THR A 28 -2.43 40.77 -25.49
N THR A 29 -3.62 40.80 -26.10
CA THR A 29 -3.86 41.50 -27.39
C THR A 29 -3.57 43.01 -27.25
N VAL A 30 -4.04 43.63 -26.19
CA VAL A 30 -3.80 45.06 -25.89
C VAL A 30 -2.27 45.31 -25.70
N ILE A 31 -1.59 44.51 -24.92
CA ILE A 31 -0.16 44.68 -24.67
C ILE A 31 0.66 44.48 -25.96
N LEU A 32 0.30 43.49 -26.79
CA LEU A 32 0.97 43.28 -28.08
C LEU A 32 0.73 44.46 -29.04
N ALA A 33 -0.48 45.03 -29.05
CA ALA A 33 -0.76 46.25 -29.82
C ALA A 33 0.10 47.44 -29.32
N LEU A 34 0.25 47.60 -27.99
CA LEU A 34 1.13 48.62 -27.41
C LEU A 34 2.61 48.41 -27.75
N VAL A 35 3.09 47.17 -27.75
CA VAL A 35 4.44 46.82 -28.20
C VAL A 35 4.65 47.16 -29.68
N ALA A 36 3.66 46.87 -30.52
CA ALA A 36 3.70 47.23 -31.93
C ALA A 36 3.73 48.75 -32.12
N ALA A 37 2.89 49.47 -31.35
CA ALA A 37 2.87 50.94 -31.39
C ALA A 37 4.21 51.57 -30.95
N THR A 38 4.82 51.09 -29.84
CA THR A 38 6.15 51.59 -29.41
C THR A 38 7.20 51.42 -30.50
N LYS A 39 7.21 50.30 -31.17
CA LYS A 39 8.15 50.09 -32.30
C LYS A 39 7.86 50.96 -33.51
N ALA A 40 6.59 51.24 -33.76
CA ALA A 40 6.20 52.11 -34.89
C ALA A 40 6.53 53.59 -34.65
N PHE A 41 6.43 54.07 -33.43
CA PHE A 41 6.78 55.45 -33.04
C PHE A 41 8.29 55.72 -33.03
N GLY A 42 9.13 54.69 -32.71
CA GLY A 42 10.58 54.77 -32.78
C GLY A 42 11.18 55.80 -31.81
N PHE A 43 10.93 55.69 -30.53
CA PHE A 43 11.46 56.61 -29.48
C PHE A 43 12.98 56.49 -29.28
N GLY A 44 13.64 55.57 -29.98
CA GLY A 44 15.06 55.27 -29.92
C GLY A 44 15.34 53.93 -29.22
N GLU A 45 16.41 53.24 -29.62
CA GLU A 45 16.70 51.85 -29.25
C GLU A 45 16.64 51.56 -27.76
N LYS A 46 17.16 52.45 -26.90
CA LYS A 46 17.19 52.28 -25.45
C LYS A 46 15.81 52.41 -24.84
N VAL A 47 15.01 53.36 -25.29
CA VAL A 47 13.67 53.62 -24.77
C VAL A 47 12.71 52.50 -25.22
N ASP A 48 12.77 52.16 -26.49
CA ASP A 48 12.00 51.03 -27.02
C ASP A 48 12.30 49.72 -26.31
N TRP A 49 13.61 49.47 -26.07
CA TRP A 49 14.08 48.30 -25.31
C TRP A 49 13.45 48.23 -23.89
N VAL A 50 13.45 49.35 -23.16
CA VAL A 50 12.90 49.42 -21.79
C VAL A 50 11.37 49.28 -21.79
N LEU A 51 10.70 50.06 -22.70
CA LEU A 51 9.25 50.04 -22.76
C LEU A 51 8.68 48.66 -23.10
N VAL A 52 9.27 47.99 -24.09
CA VAL A 52 8.87 46.62 -24.45
C VAL A 52 9.05 45.66 -23.28
N ARG A 53 10.13 45.75 -22.52
CA ARG A 53 10.32 44.90 -21.35
C ARG A 53 9.35 45.18 -20.21
N ILE A 54 9.03 46.45 -19.97
CA ILE A 54 8.00 46.82 -18.99
C ILE A 54 6.65 46.21 -19.42
N LEU A 55 6.27 46.32 -20.69
CA LEU A 55 5.00 45.78 -21.21
C LEU A 55 4.95 44.24 -21.07
N PHE A 56 6.06 43.54 -21.40
CA PHE A 56 6.11 42.09 -21.21
C PHE A 56 6.18 41.69 -19.73
N SER A 57 6.80 42.51 -18.87
CA SER A 57 6.77 42.26 -17.42
C SER A 57 5.36 42.42 -16.86
N LEU A 58 4.60 43.40 -17.33
CA LEU A 58 3.20 43.54 -16.98
C LEU A 58 2.37 42.34 -17.46
N LEU A 59 2.63 41.87 -18.69
CA LEU A 59 1.98 40.67 -19.24
C LEU A 59 2.27 39.44 -18.40
N LEU A 60 3.53 39.27 -17.99
CA LEU A 60 3.97 38.17 -17.12
C LEU A 60 3.22 38.18 -15.77
N LEU A 61 3.08 39.36 -15.15
CA LEU A 61 2.34 39.51 -13.89
C LEU A 61 0.85 39.22 -14.06
N LEU A 62 0.24 39.67 -15.15
CA LEU A 62 -1.17 39.37 -15.46
C LEU A 62 -1.43 37.90 -15.64
N TRP A 63 -0.59 37.21 -16.42
CA TRP A 63 -0.67 35.75 -16.55
C TRP A 63 -0.37 35.01 -15.26
N GLY A 64 0.63 35.49 -14.47
CA GLY A 64 0.94 34.93 -13.16
C GLY A 64 -0.27 34.99 -12.21
N ARG A 65 -0.94 36.17 -12.15
CA ARG A 65 -2.18 36.32 -11.37
C ARG A 65 -3.29 35.38 -11.86
N ALA A 66 -3.42 35.24 -13.18
CA ALA A 66 -4.37 34.31 -13.76
C ALA A 66 -4.07 32.88 -13.36
N TRP A 67 -2.82 32.41 -13.49
CA TRP A 67 -2.42 31.06 -13.06
C TRP A 67 -2.64 30.80 -11.57
N PHE A 68 -2.39 31.79 -10.70
CA PHE A 68 -2.71 31.65 -9.26
C PHE A 68 -4.19 31.43 -9.03
N LYS A 69 -5.06 32.18 -9.72
CA LYS A 69 -6.50 31.99 -9.62
C LYS A 69 -6.93 30.62 -10.14
N ALA A 70 -6.36 30.21 -11.29
CA ALA A 70 -6.64 28.89 -11.87
C ALA A 70 -6.24 27.75 -10.92
N THR A 71 -5.06 27.84 -10.31
CA THR A 71 -4.59 26.85 -9.33
C THR A 71 -5.57 26.71 -8.18
N THR A 72 -6.04 27.82 -7.61
CA THR A 72 -7.01 27.81 -6.53
C THR A 72 -8.32 27.15 -6.95
N LEU A 73 -8.84 27.51 -8.13
CA LEU A 73 -10.09 26.94 -8.66
C LEU A 73 -9.97 25.43 -8.96
N LEU A 74 -8.86 25.02 -9.58
CA LEU A 74 -8.59 23.60 -9.89
C LEU A 74 -8.53 22.75 -8.62
N ILE A 75 -7.74 23.17 -7.62
CA ILE A 75 -7.62 22.44 -6.37
C ILE A 75 -8.95 22.43 -5.62
N GLN A 76 -9.74 23.51 -5.70
CA GLN A 76 -11.06 23.60 -5.11
C GLN A 76 -12.05 22.62 -5.76
N SER A 77 -12.03 22.54 -7.08
CA SER A 77 -12.84 21.58 -7.84
C SER A 77 -12.49 20.14 -7.51
N LEU A 78 -11.19 19.80 -7.46
CA LEU A 78 -10.72 18.47 -7.10
C LEU A 78 -11.04 18.10 -5.63
N SER A 79 -11.03 19.09 -4.73
CA SER A 79 -11.37 18.91 -3.31
C SER A 79 -12.87 18.70 -3.07
N ASN A 80 -13.74 19.17 -3.96
CA ASN A 80 -15.19 18.97 -3.83
C ASN A 80 -15.62 17.56 -4.25
N ASP A 81 -14.80 16.86 -5.05
CA ASP A 81 -15.06 15.48 -5.52
C ASP A 81 -14.37 14.45 -4.61
N VAL A 82 -14.73 14.46 -3.32
CA VAL A 82 -14.09 13.70 -2.21
C VAL A 82 -14.08 12.19 -2.47
N GLY A 83 -15.02 11.66 -3.26
CA GLY A 83 -15.08 10.23 -3.58
C GLY A 83 -14.01 9.75 -4.57
N ARG A 84 -13.48 10.65 -5.41
CA ARG A 84 -12.56 10.32 -6.51
C ARG A 84 -11.10 10.64 -6.21
N PHE A 85 -10.87 11.65 -5.36
CA PHE A 85 -9.52 12.17 -5.07
C PHE A 85 -9.28 12.33 -3.56
N ALA A 86 -9.17 11.23 -2.83
CA ALA A 86 -8.94 11.21 -1.37
C ALA A 86 -7.71 12.01 -0.91
N MET A 87 -6.76 12.30 -1.83
CA MET A 87 -5.56 13.08 -1.53
C MET A 87 -5.84 14.59 -1.39
N PHE A 88 -6.88 15.12 -2.05
CA PHE A 88 -7.24 16.55 -2.04
C PHE A 88 -8.35 16.89 -1.05
N GLN A 89 -8.25 16.30 0.16
CA GLN A 89 -9.18 16.62 1.24
C GLN A 89 -9.07 18.11 1.66
N PRO A 90 -10.12 18.69 2.27
CA PRO A 90 -10.10 20.08 2.75
C PRO A 90 -8.90 20.40 3.67
N ARG A 91 -8.40 19.40 4.41
CA ARG A 91 -7.23 19.54 5.31
C ARG A 91 -5.89 19.64 4.57
N THR A 92 -5.75 18.97 3.42
CA THR A 92 -4.49 18.92 2.66
C THR A 92 -4.44 19.97 1.54
N ARG A 93 -5.60 20.52 1.14
CA ARG A 93 -5.73 21.55 0.11
C ARG A 93 -4.75 22.72 0.25
N PRO A 94 -4.60 23.38 1.42
CA PRO A 94 -3.71 24.52 1.55
C PRO A 94 -2.25 24.19 1.24
N LEU A 95 -1.80 22.96 1.55
CA LEU A 95 -0.42 22.51 1.29
C LEU A 95 -0.14 22.40 -0.21
N PHE A 96 -1.07 21.76 -0.97
CA PHE A 96 -0.95 21.64 -2.42
C PHE A 96 -1.02 23.00 -3.11
N GLU A 97 -1.96 23.84 -2.67
CA GLU A 97 -2.13 25.19 -3.21
C GLU A 97 -0.86 26.05 -3.00
N MET A 98 -0.29 26.01 -1.79
CA MET A 98 0.94 26.72 -1.47
C MET A 98 2.13 26.18 -2.28
N GLY A 99 2.29 24.86 -2.41
CA GLY A 99 3.37 24.24 -3.17
C GLY A 99 3.32 24.62 -4.66
N ILE A 100 2.14 24.54 -5.30
CA ILE A 100 1.97 24.91 -6.70
C ILE A 100 2.20 26.42 -6.90
N LYS A 101 1.69 27.27 -6.00
CA LYS A 101 1.92 28.72 -6.08
C LYS A 101 3.40 29.07 -5.91
N LEU A 102 4.11 28.42 -5.00
CA LEU A 102 5.55 28.61 -4.83
C LEU A 102 6.31 28.22 -6.11
N PHE A 103 5.96 27.09 -6.72
CA PHE A 103 6.55 26.66 -7.98
C PHE A 103 6.25 27.65 -9.12
N LEU A 104 5.03 28.17 -9.21
CA LEU A 104 4.66 29.22 -10.19
C LEU A 104 5.45 30.51 -9.98
N VAL A 105 5.64 30.95 -8.73
CA VAL A 105 6.48 32.13 -8.40
C VAL A 105 7.90 31.92 -8.89
N THR A 106 8.46 30.74 -8.64
CA THR A 106 9.82 30.36 -9.12
C THR A 106 9.95 30.49 -10.63
N ILE A 107 8.96 29.98 -11.39
CA ILE A 107 8.92 30.08 -12.84
C ILE A 107 8.75 31.53 -13.30
N LEU A 108 7.88 32.32 -12.65
CA LEU A 108 7.69 33.73 -12.99
C LEU A 108 8.94 34.56 -12.77
N ILE A 109 9.68 34.35 -11.70
CA ILE A 109 10.96 34.99 -11.44
C ILE A 109 11.96 34.64 -12.53
N TRP A 110 12.04 33.36 -12.92
CA TRP A 110 12.89 32.91 -14.01
C TRP A 110 12.58 33.63 -15.33
N PHE A 111 11.31 33.69 -15.75
CA PHE A 111 10.90 34.40 -16.97
C PHE A 111 11.16 35.89 -16.89
N PHE A 112 11.00 36.51 -15.71
CA PHE A 112 11.30 37.92 -15.47
C PHE A 112 12.80 38.19 -15.67
N MET A 113 13.69 37.37 -15.08
CA MET A 113 15.14 37.48 -15.25
C MET A 113 15.55 37.31 -16.71
N ALA A 114 15.01 36.30 -17.40
CA ALA A 114 15.26 36.09 -18.82
C ALA A 114 14.81 37.26 -19.68
N LEU A 115 13.65 37.85 -19.36
CA LEU A 115 13.12 39.01 -20.08
C LEU A 115 14.05 40.23 -19.97
N TRP A 116 14.67 40.45 -18.81
CA TRP A 116 15.57 41.57 -18.55
C TRP A 116 17.03 41.27 -18.87
N ASN A 117 17.35 40.12 -19.49
CA ASN A 117 18.70 39.63 -19.73
C ASN A 117 19.55 39.60 -18.44
N ILE A 118 18.94 39.30 -17.31
CA ILE A 118 19.65 39.10 -16.06
C ILE A 118 20.16 37.66 -16.04
N ASP A 119 21.44 37.47 -15.70
CA ASP A 119 21.99 36.12 -15.56
C ASP A 119 21.32 35.41 -14.35
N GLY A 120 20.50 34.43 -14.66
CA GLY A 120 19.79 33.60 -13.69
C GLY A 120 20.56 32.37 -13.22
N THR A 121 21.80 32.18 -13.63
CA THR A 121 22.59 30.96 -13.37
C THR A 121 22.73 30.72 -11.85
N ALA A 122 23.09 31.75 -11.08
CA ALA A 122 23.23 31.64 -9.62
C ALA A 122 21.88 31.33 -8.93
N TRP A 123 20.78 31.90 -9.45
CA TRP A 123 19.46 31.65 -8.95
C TRP A 123 18.98 30.22 -9.23
N LEU A 124 19.21 29.72 -10.45
CA LEU A 124 18.94 28.34 -10.82
C LEU A 124 19.75 27.35 -9.99
N ALA A 125 21.04 27.64 -9.76
CA ALA A 125 21.88 26.82 -8.91
C ALA A 125 21.31 26.75 -7.48
N SER A 126 20.93 27.90 -6.93
CA SER A 126 20.29 27.96 -5.58
C SER A 126 18.96 27.24 -5.51
N ALA A 127 18.10 27.41 -6.53
CA ALA A 127 16.83 26.71 -6.63
C ALA A 127 17.05 25.19 -6.76
N GLY A 128 18.10 24.78 -7.48
CA GLY A 128 18.52 23.38 -7.61
C GLY A 128 18.91 22.76 -6.27
N VAL A 129 19.71 23.47 -5.47
CA VAL A 129 20.09 23.01 -4.11
C VAL A 129 18.86 22.87 -3.21
N ILE A 130 17.94 23.86 -3.24
CA ILE A 130 16.67 23.78 -2.50
C ILE A 130 15.84 22.60 -3.01
N GLY A 131 15.78 22.40 -4.33
CA GLY A 131 15.06 21.26 -4.94
C GLY A 131 15.60 19.91 -4.45
N ILE A 132 16.90 19.74 -4.36
CA ILE A 132 17.54 18.54 -3.82
C ILE A 132 17.15 18.35 -2.35
N ALA A 133 17.23 19.40 -1.53
CA ALA A 133 16.87 19.33 -0.11
C ALA A 133 15.38 18.93 0.09
N VAL A 134 14.47 19.54 -0.71
CA VAL A 134 13.04 19.18 -0.70
C VAL A 134 12.84 17.75 -1.20
N GLY A 135 13.56 17.31 -2.23
CA GLY A 135 13.53 15.94 -2.75
C GLY A 135 13.93 14.92 -1.69
N PHE A 136 15.00 15.18 -0.93
CA PHE A 136 15.39 14.31 0.20
C PHE A 136 14.32 14.30 1.29
N ALA A 137 13.75 15.44 1.63
CA ALA A 137 12.69 15.52 2.64
C ALA A 137 11.40 14.78 2.21
N ALA A 138 11.09 14.74 0.92
CA ALA A 138 9.93 14.06 0.36
C ALA A 138 10.15 12.58 0.02
N ARG A 139 11.38 12.07 0.13
CA ARG A 139 11.79 10.73 -0.32
C ARG A 139 10.89 9.62 0.19
N ASP A 140 10.64 9.61 1.50
CA ASP A 140 9.86 8.53 2.12
C ASP A 140 8.38 8.58 1.71
N THR A 141 7.83 9.77 1.54
CA THR A 141 6.47 9.93 1.03
C THR A 141 6.35 9.41 -0.40
N LEU A 142 7.31 9.77 -1.25
CA LEU A 142 7.35 9.33 -2.64
C LEU A 142 7.57 7.81 -2.74
N ALA A 143 8.46 7.24 -1.91
CA ALA A 143 8.67 5.80 -1.82
C ALA A 143 7.39 5.05 -1.47
N ASN A 144 6.62 5.54 -0.48
CA ASN A 144 5.34 4.94 -0.12
C ASN A 144 4.30 5.00 -1.24
N LEU A 145 4.23 6.12 -1.96
CA LEU A 145 3.32 6.28 -3.10
C LEU A 145 3.68 5.33 -4.25
N ILE A 146 4.96 5.27 -4.63
CA ILE A 146 5.44 4.39 -5.70
C ILE A 146 5.19 2.93 -5.33
N SER A 147 5.55 2.53 -4.10
CA SER A 147 5.27 1.16 -3.61
C SER A 147 3.79 0.85 -3.60
N GLY A 148 2.93 1.80 -3.20
CA GLY A 148 1.48 1.63 -3.23
C GLY A 148 0.94 1.39 -4.65
N VAL A 149 1.42 2.15 -5.63
CA VAL A 149 1.07 1.94 -7.05
C VAL A 149 1.54 0.57 -7.54
N SER A 150 2.78 0.16 -7.19
CA SER A 150 3.30 -1.17 -7.56
C SER A 150 2.50 -2.30 -6.93
N ILE A 151 2.12 -2.18 -5.65
CA ILE A 151 1.29 -3.17 -4.95
C ILE A 151 -0.07 -3.33 -5.66
N ILE A 152 -0.70 -2.22 -6.06
CA ILE A 152 -1.98 -2.26 -6.77
C ILE A 152 -1.82 -2.86 -8.18
N ALA A 153 -0.73 -2.53 -8.89
CA ALA A 153 -0.48 -3.01 -10.25
C ALA A 153 -0.11 -4.49 -10.29
N ASP A 154 0.79 -4.94 -9.42
CA ASP A 154 1.28 -6.32 -9.40
C ASP A 154 0.37 -7.25 -8.58
N ALA A 155 -0.45 -6.68 -7.69
CA ALA A 155 -1.43 -7.36 -6.84
C ALA A 155 -0.86 -8.62 -6.15
N PRO A 156 0.27 -8.55 -5.41
CA PRO A 156 0.81 -9.69 -4.67
C PRO A 156 -0.17 -10.19 -3.59
N TYR A 157 -1.06 -9.34 -3.17
CA TYR A 157 -2.22 -9.62 -2.31
C TYR A 157 -3.36 -8.67 -2.65
N LYS A 158 -4.58 -9.03 -2.26
CA LYS A 158 -5.82 -8.28 -2.52
C LYS A 158 -6.55 -7.97 -1.22
N LEU A 159 -7.57 -7.11 -1.31
CA LEU A 159 -8.53 -6.92 -0.20
C LEU A 159 -9.17 -8.25 0.17
N GLY A 160 -9.20 -8.56 1.46
CA GLY A 160 -9.73 -9.81 2.00
C GLY A 160 -8.71 -10.95 2.09
N ASP A 161 -7.51 -10.83 1.51
CA ASP A 161 -6.47 -11.84 1.64
C ASP A 161 -5.90 -11.85 3.07
N TYR A 162 -5.63 -13.05 3.59
CA TYR A 162 -4.88 -13.24 4.83
C TYR A 162 -3.39 -13.35 4.52
N ILE A 163 -2.61 -12.39 5.02
CA ILE A 163 -1.18 -12.32 4.76
C ILE A 163 -0.37 -12.38 6.06
N VAL A 164 0.86 -12.87 5.93
CA VAL A 164 1.86 -12.94 7.00
C VAL A 164 3.14 -12.29 6.49
N LEU A 165 3.65 -11.30 7.23
CA LEU A 165 4.93 -10.66 6.95
C LEU A 165 6.08 -11.40 7.64
N ASP A 166 7.29 -11.20 7.16
CA ASP A 166 8.52 -11.74 7.75
C ASP A 166 8.83 -11.17 9.14
N THR A 167 8.33 -9.99 9.45
CA THR A 167 8.36 -9.35 10.78
C THR A 167 7.40 -9.99 11.79
N GLY A 168 6.49 -10.86 11.33
CA GLY A 168 5.57 -11.64 12.16
C GLY A 168 4.15 -11.10 12.23
N GLU A 169 3.89 -9.87 11.76
CA GLU A 169 2.54 -9.35 11.65
C GLU A 169 1.73 -10.17 10.66
N ARG A 170 0.49 -10.43 11.03
CA ARG A 170 -0.45 -11.22 10.22
C ARG A 170 -1.88 -10.75 10.41
N GLY A 171 -2.65 -10.81 9.35
CA GLY A 171 -4.04 -10.39 9.36
C GLY A 171 -4.67 -10.37 7.98
N VAL A 172 -5.95 -10.02 7.97
CA VAL A 172 -6.73 -9.79 6.75
C VAL A 172 -6.45 -8.40 6.23
N VAL A 173 -6.22 -8.26 4.93
CA VAL A 173 -6.08 -6.96 4.27
C VAL A 173 -7.45 -6.28 4.21
N THR A 174 -7.63 -5.22 4.98
CA THR A 174 -8.89 -4.45 5.05
C THR A 174 -8.90 -3.21 4.16
N GLU A 175 -7.71 -2.64 3.90
CA GLU A 175 -7.59 -1.45 3.04
C GLU A 175 -6.24 -1.43 2.31
N LEU A 176 -6.31 -1.11 1.02
CA LEU A 176 -5.15 -0.81 0.18
C LEU A 176 -5.15 0.68 -0.14
N GLY A 177 -4.50 1.46 0.72
CA GLY A 177 -4.35 2.90 0.52
C GLY A 177 -3.15 3.24 -0.38
N MET A 178 -3.09 4.47 -0.85
CA MET A 178 -1.95 4.93 -1.67
C MET A 178 -0.62 4.96 -0.92
N ARG A 179 -0.64 5.15 0.40
CA ARG A 179 0.56 5.29 1.23
C ARG A 179 0.76 4.14 2.21
N SER A 180 -0.31 3.46 2.60
CA SER A 180 -0.29 2.39 3.60
C SER A 180 -1.31 1.32 3.28
N THR A 181 -0.99 0.10 3.66
CA THR A 181 -1.88 -1.06 3.69
C THR A 181 -2.34 -1.28 5.12
N ARG A 182 -3.62 -1.62 5.33
CA ARG A 182 -4.17 -1.94 6.65
C ARG A 182 -4.47 -3.42 6.76
N LEU A 183 -4.08 -3.99 7.89
CA LEU A 183 -4.32 -5.38 8.25
C LEU A 183 -5.17 -5.42 9.52
N LEU A 184 -6.20 -6.24 9.54
CA LEU A 184 -6.96 -6.59 10.74
C LEU A 184 -6.42 -7.92 11.28
N THR A 185 -5.93 -7.90 12.50
CA THR A 185 -5.45 -9.09 13.19
C THR A 185 -6.61 -9.92 13.75
N ARG A 186 -6.30 -11.12 14.27
CA ARG A 186 -7.31 -11.98 14.95
C ARG A 186 -7.82 -11.40 16.27
N ASP A 187 -7.08 -10.46 16.83
CA ASP A 187 -7.44 -9.79 18.10
C ASP A 187 -8.23 -8.49 17.83
N ASP A 188 -8.80 -8.35 16.61
CA ASP A 188 -9.52 -7.16 16.13
C ASP A 188 -8.70 -5.86 16.21
N VAL A 189 -7.37 -5.97 16.12
CA VAL A 189 -6.46 -4.83 16.09
C VAL A 189 -6.12 -4.49 14.65
N GLU A 190 -6.34 -3.23 14.26
CA GLU A 190 -5.93 -2.71 12.96
C GLU A 190 -4.45 -2.27 12.99
N ILE A 191 -3.66 -2.84 12.10
CA ILE A 191 -2.25 -2.48 11.89
C ILE A 191 -2.15 -1.72 10.57
N SER A 192 -1.66 -0.48 10.60
CA SER A 192 -1.38 0.32 9.40
C SER A 192 0.11 0.27 9.07
N ILE A 193 0.45 -0.33 7.94
CA ILE A 193 1.83 -0.54 7.50
C ILE A 193 2.12 0.34 6.29
N PRO A 194 3.20 1.17 6.31
CA PRO A 194 3.60 1.97 5.16
C PRO A 194 3.89 1.09 3.93
N ASN A 195 3.44 1.50 2.75
CA ASN A 195 3.61 0.71 1.53
C ASN A 195 5.08 0.48 1.15
N ALA A 196 5.98 1.40 1.49
CA ALA A 196 7.42 1.21 1.30
C ALA A 196 7.96 0.02 2.12
N VAL A 197 7.41 -0.24 3.32
CA VAL A 197 7.72 -1.42 4.12
C VAL A 197 7.14 -2.66 3.46
N MET A 198 5.85 -2.62 3.09
CA MET A 198 5.17 -3.72 2.39
C MET A 198 5.88 -4.11 1.09
N GLY A 199 6.33 -3.14 0.29
CA GLY A 199 7.01 -3.39 -0.98
C GLY A 199 8.40 -4.05 -0.84
N ASN A 200 9.02 -3.94 0.34
CA ASN A 200 10.32 -4.55 0.63
C ASN A 200 10.23 -5.81 1.50
N ALA A 201 9.09 -6.07 2.13
CA ALA A 201 8.89 -7.21 3.01
C ALA A 201 8.68 -8.51 2.21
N LYS A 202 9.12 -9.63 2.78
CA LYS A 202 8.67 -10.93 2.30
C LYS A 202 7.25 -11.18 2.78
N ILE A 203 6.31 -11.24 1.86
CA ILE A 203 4.90 -11.46 2.15
C ILE A 203 4.53 -12.90 1.82
N THR A 204 3.99 -13.62 2.80
CA THR A 204 3.34 -14.90 2.58
C THR A 204 1.84 -14.67 2.51
N ASN A 205 1.26 -14.80 1.32
CA ASN A 205 -0.16 -14.73 1.12
C ASN A 205 -0.78 -16.12 1.32
N GLU A 206 -1.47 -16.32 2.45
CA GLU A 206 -2.08 -17.61 2.79
C GLU A 206 -3.40 -17.85 2.05
N SER A 207 -4.00 -16.80 1.44
CA SER A 207 -5.24 -16.87 0.65
C SER A 207 -5.01 -16.76 -0.86
N GLY A 208 -3.82 -16.34 -1.29
CA GLY A 208 -3.50 -16.00 -2.69
C GLY A 208 -3.00 -17.16 -3.53
N GLY A 209 -3.13 -18.42 -3.07
CA GLY A 209 -2.76 -19.62 -3.82
C GLY A 209 -3.74 -19.93 -4.96
N PRO A 210 -3.49 -21.01 -5.73
CA PRO A 210 -4.41 -21.49 -6.76
C PRO A 210 -5.77 -21.96 -6.19
N ALA A 211 -5.82 -22.18 -4.87
CA ALA A 211 -7.01 -22.50 -4.09
C ALA A 211 -7.01 -21.64 -2.83
N VAL A 212 -8.20 -21.20 -2.42
CA VAL A 212 -8.39 -20.37 -1.21
C VAL A 212 -8.24 -21.22 0.04
N GLU A 213 -8.43 -22.53 -0.09
CA GLU A 213 -8.39 -23.48 1.00
C GLU A 213 -6.99 -23.60 1.59
N HIS A 214 -6.92 -23.44 2.90
CA HIS A 214 -5.67 -23.52 3.64
C HIS A 214 -5.45 -24.90 4.23
N ARG A 215 -4.25 -25.47 4.02
CA ARG A 215 -3.89 -26.78 4.58
C ARG A 215 -3.35 -26.66 5.97
N ILE A 216 -4.05 -27.23 6.97
CA ILE A 216 -3.57 -27.43 8.31
C ILE A 216 -2.78 -28.74 8.48
N ARG A 217 -1.88 -28.76 9.45
CA ARG A 217 -1.04 -29.91 9.78
C ARG A 217 -1.06 -30.09 11.28
N ILE A 218 -1.56 -31.24 11.71
CA ILE A 218 -1.67 -31.56 13.14
C ILE A 218 -0.72 -32.72 13.42
N PRO A 219 0.36 -32.51 14.19
CA PRO A 219 1.24 -33.57 14.65
C PRO A 219 0.51 -34.40 15.74
N VAL A 220 0.60 -35.72 15.66
CA VAL A 220 0.01 -36.65 16.61
C VAL A 220 1.00 -37.76 16.89
N GLY A 221 1.33 -37.97 18.16
CA GLY A 221 2.19 -39.05 18.63
C GLY A 221 1.39 -40.15 19.32
N VAL A 222 1.69 -41.44 19.03
CA VAL A 222 1.06 -42.57 19.71
C VAL A 222 2.15 -43.51 20.26
N ALA A 223 1.83 -44.29 21.28
CA ALA A 223 2.79 -45.23 21.88
C ALA A 223 3.27 -46.31 20.92
N TYR A 224 4.49 -46.74 21.06
CA TYR A 224 5.05 -47.92 20.38
C TYR A 224 4.20 -49.16 20.70
N GLY A 225 4.04 -50.03 19.72
CA GLY A 225 3.15 -51.19 19.83
C GLY A 225 1.73 -50.91 19.28
N THR A 226 1.33 -49.69 19.12
CA THR A 226 0.06 -49.32 18.47
C THR A 226 0.12 -49.66 16.98
N ARG A 227 -0.95 -50.27 16.44
CA ARG A 227 -1.02 -50.63 15.04
C ARG A 227 -1.17 -49.39 14.14
N PRO A 228 -0.19 -49.05 13.28
CA PRO A 228 -0.20 -47.82 12.50
C PRO A 228 -1.44 -47.64 11.59
N ALA A 229 -1.91 -48.74 11.01
CA ALA A 229 -3.09 -48.71 10.13
C ALA A 229 -4.37 -48.25 10.88
N LYS A 230 -4.55 -48.70 12.15
CA LYS A 230 -5.66 -48.30 12.99
C LYS A 230 -5.62 -46.78 13.30
N VAL A 231 -4.41 -46.24 13.58
CA VAL A 231 -4.22 -44.81 13.83
C VAL A 231 -4.58 -43.97 12.61
N VAL A 232 -4.15 -44.39 11.44
CA VAL A 232 -4.49 -43.72 10.17
C VAL A 232 -6.00 -43.67 9.95
N GLU A 233 -6.68 -44.80 10.12
CA GLU A 233 -8.12 -44.92 9.95
C GLU A 233 -8.89 -43.97 10.88
N ILE A 234 -8.55 -43.99 12.17
CA ILE A 234 -9.21 -43.13 13.19
C ILE A 234 -8.96 -41.64 12.89
N LEU A 235 -7.72 -41.22 12.61
CA LEU A 235 -7.42 -39.84 12.34
C LEU A 235 -8.06 -39.33 11.04
N GLU A 236 -8.20 -40.18 10.01
CA GLU A 236 -8.91 -39.81 8.80
C GLU A 236 -10.42 -39.72 9.03
N ASP A 237 -10.97 -40.61 9.89
CA ASP A 237 -12.40 -40.59 10.27
C ASP A 237 -12.76 -39.34 11.06
N VAL A 238 -11.97 -39.00 12.10
CA VAL A 238 -12.12 -37.75 12.85
C VAL A 238 -12.07 -36.53 11.93
N ALA A 239 -11.11 -36.48 11.01
CA ALA A 239 -11.02 -35.35 10.11
C ALA A 239 -12.22 -35.23 9.14
N ARG A 240 -12.81 -36.34 8.69
CA ARG A 240 -14.00 -36.32 7.84
C ARG A 240 -15.27 -35.94 8.58
N GLN A 241 -15.36 -36.21 9.90
CA GLN A 241 -16.52 -35.89 10.71
C GLN A 241 -16.51 -34.43 11.20
N ASN A 242 -15.35 -33.76 11.13
CA ASN A 242 -15.22 -32.38 11.60
C ASN A 242 -15.72 -31.38 10.55
N ASP A 243 -16.72 -30.57 10.92
CA ASP A 243 -17.39 -29.59 10.04
C ASP A 243 -16.46 -28.50 9.47
N MET A 244 -15.32 -28.28 10.10
CA MET A 244 -14.35 -27.27 9.65
C MET A 244 -13.37 -27.80 8.61
N VAL A 245 -13.26 -29.13 8.46
CA VAL A 245 -12.39 -29.79 7.50
C VAL A 245 -13.15 -30.03 6.21
N LEU A 246 -12.57 -29.70 5.08
CA LEU A 246 -13.17 -29.89 3.77
C LEU A 246 -13.05 -31.34 3.32
N ASP A 247 -14.10 -31.85 2.65
CA ASP A 247 -14.10 -33.17 2.01
C ASP A 247 -13.12 -33.26 0.83
N PHE A 248 -12.91 -32.13 0.16
CA PHE A 248 -11.99 -32.04 -0.97
C PHE A 248 -11.10 -30.79 -0.85
N PRO A 249 -9.76 -30.95 -0.96
CA PRO A 249 -9.03 -32.22 -1.07
C PRO A 249 -9.18 -33.07 0.19
N ALA A 250 -9.38 -34.38 0.01
CA ALA A 250 -9.64 -35.31 1.13
C ALA A 250 -8.53 -35.23 2.21
N PRO A 251 -8.89 -35.26 3.50
CA PRO A 251 -7.91 -35.34 4.57
C PRO A 251 -7.05 -36.58 4.44
N ARG A 252 -5.80 -36.48 4.84
CA ARG A 252 -4.80 -37.55 4.73
C ARG A 252 -3.96 -37.63 5.98
N VAL A 253 -3.58 -38.85 6.35
CA VAL A 253 -2.64 -39.09 7.45
C VAL A 253 -1.32 -39.63 6.89
N ARG A 254 -0.22 -39.18 7.46
CA ARG A 254 1.13 -39.67 7.15
C ARG A 254 1.89 -39.96 8.42
N MET A 255 2.46 -41.15 8.56
CA MET A 255 3.48 -41.43 9.51
C MET A 255 4.76 -40.69 9.08
N ARG A 256 5.38 -39.96 9.98
CA ARG A 256 6.52 -39.08 9.69
C ARG A 256 7.83 -39.63 10.19
N ALA A 257 7.82 -40.20 11.39
CA ALA A 257 9.04 -40.71 12.02
C ALA A 257 8.72 -41.75 13.09
N PHE A 258 9.73 -42.49 13.47
CA PHE A 258 9.84 -43.17 14.74
C PHE A 258 10.49 -42.19 15.70
N GLY A 259 9.71 -41.59 16.58
CA GLY A 259 10.16 -40.60 17.56
C GLY A 259 10.85 -41.27 18.76
N PRO A 260 11.45 -40.47 19.66
CA PRO A 260 12.15 -41.02 20.83
C PRO A 260 11.24 -41.85 21.77
N SER A 261 9.97 -41.49 21.82
CA SER A 261 8.96 -42.11 22.70
C SER A 261 7.64 -42.39 22.00
N SER A 262 7.51 -42.08 20.71
CA SER A 262 6.25 -42.18 19.98
C SER A 262 6.43 -42.57 18.53
N LEU A 263 5.36 -43.11 17.94
CA LEU A 263 5.20 -43.16 16.50
C LEU A 263 4.56 -41.86 16.07
N ASP A 264 5.29 -41.08 15.25
CA ASP A 264 4.87 -39.72 14.88
C ASP A 264 4.07 -39.71 13.61
N PHE A 265 2.83 -39.27 13.71
CA PHE A 265 1.89 -39.08 12.61
C PHE A 265 1.63 -37.60 12.37
N GLN A 266 1.13 -37.28 11.20
CA GLN A 266 0.66 -35.96 10.85
C GLN A 266 -0.67 -36.07 10.09
N LEU A 267 -1.72 -35.52 10.67
CA LEU A 267 -3.00 -35.32 9.99
C LEU A 267 -2.90 -34.05 9.14
N LEU A 268 -3.25 -34.18 7.88
CA LEU A 268 -3.29 -33.12 6.87
C LEU A 268 -4.75 -32.91 6.46
N GLY A 269 -5.33 -31.79 6.83
CA GLY A 269 -6.67 -31.40 6.46
C GLY A 269 -6.66 -30.05 5.74
N TRP A 270 -7.73 -29.73 5.03
CA TRP A 270 -7.93 -28.42 4.41
C TRP A 270 -9.12 -27.74 5.08
N ILE A 271 -8.97 -26.47 5.35
CA ILE A 271 -10.01 -25.61 5.94
C ILE A 271 -10.31 -24.46 5.00
N ARG A 272 -11.48 -23.88 5.13
CA ARG A 272 -11.99 -22.85 4.23
C ARG A 272 -11.21 -21.54 4.32
N MET A 273 -10.86 -21.13 5.53
CA MET A 273 -10.21 -19.82 5.79
C MET A 273 -8.98 -19.97 6.69
N PRO A 274 -7.83 -19.36 6.34
CA PRO A 274 -6.61 -19.41 7.15
C PRO A 274 -6.79 -18.90 8.58
N GLU A 275 -7.67 -17.92 8.77
CA GLU A 275 -8.00 -17.33 10.07
C GLU A 275 -8.53 -18.36 11.07
N GLN A 276 -9.29 -19.34 10.58
CA GLN A 276 -9.92 -20.38 11.38
C GLN A 276 -8.96 -21.51 11.79
N ARG A 277 -7.69 -21.47 11.33
CA ARG A 277 -6.68 -22.51 11.61
C ARG A 277 -6.59 -22.86 13.10
N GLY A 278 -6.60 -21.85 13.97
CA GLY A 278 -6.49 -22.05 15.41
C GLY A 278 -7.67 -22.82 15.97
N LEU A 279 -8.88 -22.45 15.61
CA LEU A 279 -10.10 -23.09 16.07
C LEU A 279 -10.22 -24.53 15.50
N ALA A 280 -9.99 -24.71 14.21
CA ALA A 280 -10.02 -26.02 13.60
C ALA A 280 -8.98 -26.97 14.20
N THR A 281 -7.76 -26.47 14.51
CA THR A 281 -6.73 -27.26 15.18
C THR A 281 -7.18 -27.66 16.59
N HIS A 282 -7.79 -26.73 17.35
CA HIS A 282 -8.32 -27.02 18.69
C HIS A 282 -9.37 -28.12 18.65
N ASN A 283 -10.39 -27.96 17.80
CA ASN A 283 -11.48 -28.93 17.69
C ASN A 283 -10.97 -30.32 17.32
N LEU A 284 -10.11 -30.39 16.31
CA LEU A 284 -9.52 -31.68 15.89
C LEU A 284 -8.68 -32.32 16.98
N LEU A 285 -7.89 -31.55 17.74
CA LEU A 285 -7.11 -32.12 18.86
C LEU A 285 -8.00 -32.69 19.96
N MET A 286 -9.12 -32.02 20.28
CA MET A 286 -10.08 -32.51 21.26
C MET A 286 -10.75 -33.81 20.78
N GLU A 287 -11.24 -33.83 19.54
CA GLU A 287 -11.86 -35.00 18.94
C GLU A 287 -10.89 -36.19 18.81
N ILE A 288 -9.63 -35.94 18.46
CA ILE A 288 -8.59 -36.96 18.40
C ILE A 288 -8.33 -37.58 19.79
N GLU A 289 -8.25 -36.73 20.82
CA GLU A 289 -8.04 -37.20 22.19
C GLU A 289 -9.20 -38.08 22.68
N ASP A 290 -10.44 -37.67 22.46
CA ASP A 290 -11.65 -38.41 22.84
C ASP A 290 -11.69 -39.76 22.10
N ARG A 291 -11.46 -39.79 20.78
CA ARG A 291 -11.44 -41.02 20.00
C ARG A 291 -10.31 -41.96 20.39
N PHE A 292 -9.11 -41.44 20.67
CA PHE A 292 -7.99 -42.26 21.13
C PHE A 292 -8.30 -42.93 22.47
N ARG A 293 -8.96 -42.21 23.38
CA ARG A 293 -9.41 -42.77 24.68
C ARG A 293 -10.42 -43.87 24.48
N GLU A 294 -11.43 -43.68 23.62
CA GLU A 294 -12.43 -44.69 23.29
C GLU A 294 -11.83 -45.97 22.65
N GLU A 295 -10.85 -45.80 21.78
CA GLU A 295 -10.22 -46.87 21.02
C GLU A 295 -9.00 -47.52 21.75
N GLY A 296 -8.70 -47.04 22.97
CA GLY A 296 -7.58 -47.51 23.78
C GLY A 296 -6.20 -47.26 23.18
N ILE A 297 -6.07 -46.16 22.42
CA ILE A 297 -4.79 -45.69 21.87
C ILE A 297 -4.12 -44.79 22.89
N GLU A 298 -2.90 -45.16 23.30
CA GLU A 298 -2.15 -44.40 24.27
C GLU A 298 -1.34 -43.27 23.61
N ILE A 299 -1.45 -42.08 24.17
CA ILE A 299 -0.56 -40.95 23.89
C ILE A 299 0.59 -41.02 24.92
N PRO A 300 1.83 -41.35 24.50
CA PRO A 300 2.87 -41.67 25.44
C PRO A 300 3.44 -40.41 26.10
N PHE A 301 3.80 -40.53 27.36
CA PHE A 301 4.77 -39.62 28.01
C PHE A 301 6.18 -39.86 27.48
N GLN A 302 7.09 -38.94 27.76
CA GLN A 302 8.51 -39.17 27.47
C GLN A 302 9.00 -40.41 28.25
N GLN A 303 9.58 -41.36 27.51
CA GLN A 303 10.16 -42.58 28.07
C GLN A 303 11.68 -42.38 28.26
N HIS A 304 12.18 -42.81 29.39
CA HIS A 304 13.62 -42.79 29.70
C HIS A 304 14.06 -44.15 30.23
N ASP A 305 15.08 -44.72 29.61
CA ASP A 305 15.76 -45.91 30.17
C ASP A 305 16.76 -45.42 31.21
N VAL A 306 16.57 -45.79 32.47
CA VAL A 306 17.46 -45.42 33.59
C VAL A 306 18.30 -46.60 34.00
N HIS A 307 19.61 -46.52 33.75
CA HIS A 307 20.58 -47.52 34.24
C HIS A 307 21.15 -47.05 35.57
N ILE A 308 20.74 -47.72 36.68
CA ILE A 308 21.24 -47.41 38.00
C ILE A 308 22.47 -48.29 38.27
N LYS A 309 23.64 -47.67 38.46
CA LYS A 309 24.85 -48.33 38.94
C LYS A 309 25.04 -48.04 40.41
N TYR A 310 25.10 -49.15 41.24
CA TYR A 310 25.42 -49.01 42.63
C TYR A 310 26.97 -49.14 42.78
N GLU A 311 27.59 -48.15 43.40
CA GLU A 311 29.07 -48.23 43.73
C GLU A 311 29.39 -49.29 44.77
N ASN A 312 28.43 -49.54 45.69
CA ASN A 312 28.51 -50.69 46.64
C ASN A 312 27.21 -51.48 46.48
N PRO A 313 27.26 -52.77 46.00
CA PRO A 313 26.06 -53.58 45.99
C PRO A 313 25.61 -53.79 47.42
N PRO A 314 24.31 -53.80 47.75
CA PRO A 314 23.80 -54.14 49.08
C PRO A 314 24.30 -55.56 49.41
N ASP A 315 24.82 -55.73 50.63
CA ASP A 315 25.21 -57.05 51.12
C ASP A 315 24.03 -58.02 50.93
N GLU A 316 24.26 -59.10 50.21
CA GLU A 316 23.23 -60.16 50.09
C GLU A 316 22.96 -60.72 51.48
N PRO A 317 21.67 -60.98 51.85
CA PRO A 317 21.28 -61.50 53.17
C PRO A 317 21.70 -62.94 53.42
#